data_1e5a9bab22a6b6f1efd8a1d11b48acd1
#
_entry.id   1e5a9bab22a6b6f1efd8a1d11b48acd1
#
_cell.length_a   1.000
_cell.length_b   1.000
_cell.length_c   1.000
_cell.angle_alpha   90.00
_cell.angle_beta   90.00
_cell.angle_gamma   90.00
#
_symmetry.space_group_name_H-M   'P 1'
#
loop_
_entity.id
_entity.type
_entity.pdbx_description
1 polymer ?
#
loop_
_entity_poly.entity_id
_entity_poly.type
_entity_poly.pdbx_seq_one_letter_code
_entity_poly.pdbx_strand_id
1 'polypeptide(L)'
;MWFVFHFLLLITVSCHETFLLVAHRLTIIPPDVSEYSEKAENVSAAVLGLHFTRSNPVRQTLGSYLAFAGIDAGYGYFAPNVPNGYRLVFELHDADGHTEYRLPSANSAAAELRLASLLDQIGRTDSDELREYIIKKLAAVIWREHPEVKTMRASLAQVVQPTIADYERGKAERYELLYAYDFSLASESAKRSGQ
;
A
#
# COMPACT_ATOMS: atom_id res chain seq x y z
N MET A 1 -25.20 -15.03 -17.61
CA MET A 1 -23.76 -15.22 -17.95
C MET A 1 -22.85 -14.25 -17.18
N TRP A 2 -23.14 -12.94 -17.14
CA TRP A 2 -22.32 -11.93 -16.45
C TRP A 2 -22.09 -12.23 -14.96
N PHE A 3 -23.14 -12.53 -14.19
CA PHE A 3 -23.02 -12.87 -12.76
C PHE A 3 -22.13 -14.08 -12.48
N VAL A 4 -22.24 -15.13 -13.32
CA VAL A 4 -21.40 -16.31 -13.18
C VAL A 4 -19.93 -15.96 -13.40
N PHE A 5 -19.61 -15.17 -14.42
CA PHE A 5 -18.26 -14.69 -14.69
C PHE A 5 -17.70 -13.85 -13.53
N HIS A 6 -18.48 -12.88 -13.06
CA HIS A 6 -18.09 -12.04 -11.92
C HIS A 6 -17.85 -12.86 -10.66
N PHE A 7 -18.74 -13.80 -10.36
CA PHE A 7 -18.64 -14.66 -9.19
C PHE A 7 -17.43 -15.60 -9.26
N LEU A 8 -17.15 -16.16 -10.45
CA LEU A 8 -15.94 -16.96 -10.67
C LEU A 8 -14.66 -16.15 -10.48
N LEU A 9 -14.61 -14.91 -10.97
CA LEU A 9 -13.47 -14.02 -10.73
C LEU A 9 -13.29 -13.71 -9.24
N LEU A 10 -14.36 -13.41 -8.52
CA LEU A 10 -14.31 -13.15 -7.08
C LEU A 10 -13.76 -14.36 -6.32
N ILE A 11 -14.22 -15.57 -6.64
CA ILE A 11 -13.70 -16.81 -6.06
C ILE A 11 -12.22 -16.97 -6.43
N THR A 12 -11.86 -16.77 -7.69
CA THR A 12 -10.46 -16.95 -8.16
C THR A 12 -9.51 -16.00 -7.46
N VAL A 13 -9.86 -14.71 -7.31
CA VAL A 13 -9.06 -13.73 -6.57
C VAL A 13 -8.91 -14.14 -5.11
N SER A 14 -10.01 -14.51 -4.46
CA SER A 14 -10.01 -14.92 -3.05
C SER A 14 -9.16 -16.17 -2.81
N CYS A 15 -9.27 -17.15 -3.71
CA CYS A 15 -8.48 -18.38 -3.64
C CYS A 15 -7.00 -18.10 -3.91
N HIS A 16 -6.68 -17.26 -4.89
CA HIS A 16 -5.30 -16.88 -5.21
C HIS A 16 -4.58 -16.29 -4.01
N GLU A 17 -5.18 -15.29 -3.35
CA GLU A 17 -4.63 -14.69 -2.14
C GLU A 17 -4.43 -15.72 -1.02
N THR A 18 -5.41 -16.62 -0.83
CA THR A 18 -5.30 -17.66 0.18
C THR A 18 -4.16 -18.63 -0.12
N PHE A 19 -4.04 -19.08 -1.37
CA PHE A 19 -2.97 -20.00 -1.79
C PHE A 19 -1.60 -19.36 -1.70
N LEU A 20 -1.47 -18.08 -2.07
CA LEU A 20 -0.24 -17.31 -1.94
C LEU A 20 0.23 -17.24 -0.48
N LEU A 21 -0.68 -16.98 0.45
CA LEU A 21 -0.36 -16.92 1.88
C LEU A 21 0.07 -18.29 2.43
N VAL A 22 -0.58 -19.38 1.99
CA VAL A 22 -0.23 -20.75 2.41
C VAL A 22 1.11 -21.18 1.79
N ALA A 23 1.33 -20.92 0.51
CA ALA A 23 2.56 -21.24 -0.21
C ALA A 23 3.78 -20.56 0.44
N HIS A 24 3.63 -19.29 0.83
CA HIS A 24 4.68 -18.52 1.51
C HIS A 24 4.78 -18.78 3.02
N ARG A 25 4.06 -19.76 3.54
CA ARG A 25 4.05 -20.13 4.97
C ARG A 25 3.69 -18.98 5.93
N LEU A 26 2.86 -18.08 5.46
CA LEU A 26 2.36 -16.94 6.24
C LEU A 26 1.09 -17.27 7.03
N THR A 27 0.74 -18.57 7.14
CA THR A 27 -0.44 -19.07 7.82
C THR A 27 -0.05 -20.12 8.87
N ILE A 28 -1.00 -20.45 9.75
CA ILE A 28 -0.88 -21.53 10.74
C ILE A 28 -1.10 -22.94 10.13
N ILE A 29 -1.28 -23.03 8.81
CA ILE A 29 -1.54 -24.29 8.11
C ILE A 29 -0.27 -25.14 8.05
N PRO A 30 -0.36 -26.47 8.25
CA PRO A 30 0.79 -27.35 8.21
C PRO A 30 1.55 -27.31 6.89
N PRO A 31 2.89 -27.45 6.91
CA PRO A 31 3.75 -27.32 5.71
C PRO A 31 3.47 -28.35 4.62
N ASP A 32 2.84 -29.46 4.94
CA ASP A 32 2.50 -30.53 3.96
C ASP A 32 1.52 -30.07 2.88
N VAL A 33 0.78 -28.98 3.14
CA VAL A 33 -0.20 -28.39 2.20
C VAL A 33 0.46 -27.36 1.27
N SER A 34 1.68 -26.92 1.56
CA SER A 34 2.34 -25.85 0.80
C SER A 34 2.58 -26.22 -0.68
N GLU A 35 2.96 -27.47 -0.99
CA GLU A 35 3.19 -27.91 -2.39
C GLU A 35 1.91 -27.85 -3.25
N TYR A 36 0.77 -28.25 -2.66
CA TYR A 36 -0.52 -28.14 -3.36
C TYR A 36 -0.95 -26.68 -3.53
N SER A 37 -0.64 -25.86 -2.53
CA SER A 37 -0.96 -24.43 -2.58
C SER A 37 -0.15 -23.68 -3.61
N GLU A 38 1.13 -23.99 -3.80
CA GLU A 38 1.96 -23.45 -4.90
C GLU A 38 1.39 -23.78 -6.27
N LYS A 39 0.93 -25.01 -6.47
CA LYS A 39 0.30 -25.40 -7.74
C LYS A 39 -1.02 -24.66 -7.97
N ALA A 40 -1.84 -24.53 -6.93
CA ALA A 40 -3.12 -23.84 -6.99
C ALA A 40 -2.94 -22.32 -7.15
N GLU A 41 -1.93 -21.73 -6.51
CA GLU A 41 -1.52 -20.34 -6.71
C GLU A 41 -1.14 -20.08 -8.16
N ASN A 42 -0.28 -20.90 -8.74
CA ASN A 42 0.14 -20.79 -10.16
C ASN A 42 -1.06 -20.87 -11.12
N VAL A 43 -2.01 -21.80 -10.89
CA VAL A 43 -3.21 -21.92 -11.72
C VAL A 43 -4.08 -20.68 -11.59
N SER A 44 -4.34 -20.20 -10.38
CA SER A 44 -5.15 -19.00 -10.16
C SER A 44 -4.47 -17.74 -10.72
N ALA A 45 -3.14 -17.62 -10.59
CA ALA A 45 -2.34 -16.56 -11.21
C ALA A 45 -2.46 -16.57 -12.74
N ALA A 46 -2.44 -17.76 -13.37
CA ALA A 46 -2.63 -17.90 -14.82
C ALA A 46 -4.04 -17.45 -15.25
N VAL A 47 -5.09 -17.84 -14.53
CA VAL A 47 -6.48 -17.43 -14.80
C VAL A 47 -6.64 -15.90 -14.64
N LEU A 48 -5.98 -15.28 -13.65
CA LEU A 48 -5.97 -13.83 -13.44
C LEU A 48 -5.05 -13.08 -14.41
N GLY A 49 -4.36 -13.80 -15.30
CA GLY A 49 -3.46 -13.20 -16.29
C GLY A 49 -2.18 -12.61 -15.69
N LEU A 50 -1.80 -12.97 -14.46
CA LEU A 50 -0.64 -12.43 -13.77
C LEU A 50 0.69 -12.86 -14.41
N HIS A 51 0.70 -13.96 -15.15
CA HIS A 51 1.85 -14.42 -15.93
C HIS A 51 2.12 -13.59 -17.20
N PHE A 52 1.15 -12.78 -17.66
CA PHE A 52 1.37 -11.88 -18.78
C PHE A 52 2.17 -10.65 -18.37
N THR A 53 2.88 -10.07 -19.33
CA THR A 53 3.56 -8.77 -19.11
C THR A 53 2.55 -7.67 -18.76
N ARG A 54 2.99 -6.65 -18.03
CA ARG A 54 2.12 -5.52 -17.64
C ARG A 54 1.50 -4.77 -18.83
N SER A 55 2.16 -4.81 -20.00
CA SER A 55 1.68 -4.22 -21.25
C SER A 55 0.67 -5.09 -22.00
N ASN A 56 0.42 -6.32 -21.57
CA ASN A 56 -0.53 -7.21 -22.24
C ASN A 56 -1.96 -6.67 -22.09
N PRO A 57 -2.72 -6.51 -23.19
CA PRO A 57 -4.07 -5.94 -23.14
C PRO A 57 -5.07 -6.77 -22.33
N VAL A 58 -4.93 -8.11 -22.33
CA VAL A 58 -5.79 -8.99 -21.53
C VAL A 58 -5.58 -8.73 -20.04
N ARG A 59 -4.30 -8.64 -19.59
CA ARG A 59 -3.97 -8.33 -18.21
C ARG A 59 -4.49 -6.94 -17.81
N GLN A 60 -4.32 -5.94 -18.68
CA GLN A 60 -4.79 -4.58 -18.40
C GLN A 60 -6.32 -4.52 -18.29
N THR A 61 -7.04 -5.18 -19.21
CA THR A 61 -8.50 -5.21 -19.19
C THR A 61 -9.02 -5.92 -17.94
N LEU A 62 -8.42 -7.07 -17.60
CA LEU A 62 -8.82 -7.83 -16.41
C LEU A 62 -8.49 -7.05 -15.13
N GLY A 63 -7.30 -6.48 -15.02
CA GLY A 63 -6.90 -5.65 -13.89
C GLY A 63 -7.79 -4.42 -13.72
N SER A 64 -8.12 -3.72 -14.82
CA SER A 64 -9.05 -2.60 -14.78
C SER A 64 -10.44 -3.01 -14.34
N TYR A 65 -10.91 -4.18 -14.78
CA TYR A 65 -12.20 -4.72 -14.34
C TYR A 65 -12.20 -5.05 -12.85
N LEU A 66 -11.16 -5.73 -12.35
CA LEU A 66 -11.03 -6.10 -10.93
C LEU A 66 -10.98 -4.85 -10.03
N ALA A 67 -10.20 -3.85 -10.43
CA ALA A 67 -10.11 -2.58 -9.73
C ALA A 67 -11.45 -1.81 -9.73
N PHE A 68 -12.14 -1.76 -10.90
CA PHE A 68 -13.45 -1.11 -10.99
C PHE A 68 -14.53 -1.84 -10.18
N ALA A 69 -14.49 -3.17 -10.16
CA ALA A 69 -15.39 -4.00 -9.36
C ALA A 69 -15.05 -4.01 -7.86
N GLY A 70 -13.88 -3.48 -7.46
CA GLY A 70 -13.43 -3.44 -6.06
C GLY A 70 -13.05 -4.80 -5.48
N ILE A 71 -12.67 -5.76 -6.35
CA ILE A 71 -12.30 -7.13 -5.94
C ILE A 71 -10.80 -7.45 -6.16
N ASP A 72 -10.02 -6.47 -6.59
CA ASP A 72 -8.59 -6.59 -6.86
C ASP A 72 -7.75 -6.85 -5.61
N ALA A 73 -8.21 -6.39 -4.44
CA ALA A 73 -7.52 -6.56 -3.18
C ALA A 73 -7.77 -7.93 -2.51
N GLY A 74 -8.69 -8.75 -3.03
CA GLY A 74 -9.01 -10.07 -2.48
C GLY A 74 -9.44 -10.02 -1.00
N TYR A 75 -9.25 -11.15 -0.31
CA TYR A 75 -9.51 -11.30 1.12
C TYR A 75 -8.22 -11.25 1.97
N GLY A 76 -7.12 -10.74 1.43
CA GLY A 76 -5.83 -10.63 2.12
C GLY A 76 -5.83 -9.81 3.42
N TYR A 77 -6.90 -9.06 3.67
CA TYR A 77 -7.06 -8.24 4.88
C TYR A 77 -7.76 -8.95 6.05
N PHE A 78 -8.11 -10.23 5.91
CA PHE A 78 -8.75 -10.95 7.01
C PHE A 78 -7.72 -11.71 7.86
N ALA A 79 -7.90 -11.62 9.19
CA ALA A 79 -7.05 -12.35 10.14
C ALA A 79 -6.92 -13.85 9.76
N PRO A 80 -5.74 -14.46 9.94
CA PRO A 80 -4.56 -13.98 10.69
C PRO A 80 -3.54 -13.16 9.86
N ASN A 81 -3.85 -12.82 8.64
CA ASN A 81 -2.90 -12.30 7.65
C ASN A 81 -3.16 -10.83 7.32
N VAL A 82 -3.46 -10.02 8.32
CA VAL A 82 -3.49 -8.57 8.13
C VAL A 82 -2.06 -8.13 7.77
N PRO A 83 -1.82 -7.66 6.53
CA PRO A 83 -0.49 -7.18 6.17
C PRO A 83 -0.09 -6.02 7.06
N ASN A 84 1.20 -5.92 7.34
CA ASN A 84 1.73 -4.78 8.08
C ASN A 84 1.33 -3.49 7.36
N GLY A 85 0.64 -2.60 8.08
CA GLY A 85 0.23 -1.31 7.53
C GLY A 85 1.42 -0.39 7.30
N TYR A 86 1.22 0.66 6.51
CA TYR A 86 2.21 1.70 6.33
C TYR A 86 1.74 3.01 6.99
N ARG A 87 2.68 3.75 7.53
CA ARG A 87 2.43 5.06 8.13
C ARG A 87 3.33 6.11 7.49
N LEU A 88 2.72 7.16 6.97
CA LEU A 88 3.42 8.32 6.44
C LEU A 88 3.32 9.45 7.46
N VAL A 89 4.47 10.01 7.83
CA VAL A 89 4.57 11.13 8.77
C VAL A 89 5.28 12.28 8.06
N PHE A 90 4.71 13.47 8.15
CA PHE A 90 5.33 14.69 7.69
C PHE A 90 5.88 15.47 8.88
N GLU A 91 7.17 15.74 8.86
CA GLU A 91 7.86 16.60 9.79
C GLU A 91 8.01 17.98 9.14
N LEU A 92 7.33 18.97 9.69
CA LEU A 92 7.23 20.33 9.17
C LEU A 92 8.20 21.22 9.91
N HIS A 93 9.03 21.96 9.17
CA HIS A 93 9.97 22.91 9.74
C HIS A 93 9.61 24.34 9.28
N ASP A 94 9.29 25.20 10.21
CA ASP A 94 9.05 26.62 9.94
C ASP A 94 10.34 27.46 9.97
N ALA A 95 10.20 28.76 9.74
CA ALA A 95 11.33 29.69 9.73
C ALA A 95 11.95 29.93 11.10
N ASP A 96 11.18 29.73 12.17
CA ASP A 96 11.53 30.02 13.56
C ASP A 96 12.19 28.81 14.24
N GLY A 97 12.36 27.71 13.50
CA GLY A 97 12.97 26.46 13.97
C GLY A 97 11.99 25.57 14.74
N HIS A 98 10.70 25.86 14.71
CA HIS A 98 9.69 24.99 15.30
C HIS A 98 9.47 23.79 14.37
N THR A 99 9.29 22.62 14.99
CA THR A 99 9.03 21.35 14.28
C THR A 99 7.67 20.82 14.70
N GLU A 100 6.84 20.53 13.70
CA GLU A 100 5.53 19.94 13.90
C GLU A 100 5.41 18.62 13.12
N TYR A 101 4.71 17.63 13.69
CA TYR A 101 4.46 16.34 13.02
C TYR A 101 3.01 16.26 12.59
N ARG A 102 2.80 15.90 11.32
CA ARG A 102 1.47 15.75 10.73
C ARG A 102 1.34 14.39 10.05
N LEU A 103 0.15 13.83 10.16
CA LEU A 103 -0.26 12.67 9.38
C LEU A 103 -1.16 13.14 8.23
N PRO A 104 -1.08 12.51 7.06
CA PRO A 104 -2.11 12.74 6.06
C PRO A 104 -3.46 12.31 6.64
N SER A 105 -4.46 13.14 6.50
CA SER A 105 -5.81 12.89 7.01
C SER A 105 -6.84 13.10 5.91
N ALA A 106 -8.02 12.52 6.10
CA ALA A 106 -9.13 12.67 5.16
C ALA A 106 -10.41 13.03 5.91
N ASN A 107 -11.33 13.71 5.20
CA ASN A 107 -12.53 14.30 5.82
C ASN A 107 -13.69 13.30 5.99
N SER A 108 -13.49 12.02 5.64
CA SER A 108 -14.50 10.98 5.78
C SER A 108 -13.89 9.59 5.92
N ALA A 109 -14.60 8.66 6.55
CA ALA A 109 -14.17 7.27 6.70
C ALA A 109 -13.86 6.60 5.35
N ALA A 110 -14.64 6.88 4.30
CA ALA A 110 -14.40 6.35 2.97
C ALA A 110 -13.12 6.92 2.33
N ALA A 111 -12.78 8.18 2.60
CA ALA A 111 -11.55 8.79 2.13
C ALA A 111 -10.34 8.29 2.95
N GLU A 112 -10.52 8.02 4.24
CA GLU A 112 -9.49 7.41 5.09
C GLU A 112 -9.11 5.99 4.62
N LEU A 113 -10.09 5.16 4.23
CA LEU A 113 -9.83 3.85 3.66
C LEU A 113 -9.06 3.93 2.34
N ARG A 114 -9.39 4.91 1.48
CA ARG A 114 -8.64 5.14 0.22
C ARG A 114 -7.22 5.60 0.50
N LEU A 115 -7.04 6.46 1.50
CA LEU A 115 -5.72 6.90 1.93
C LEU A 115 -4.89 5.74 2.46
N ALA A 116 -5.46 4.86 3.28
CA ALA A 116 -4.80 3.65 3.76
C ALA A 116 -4.37 2.74 2.60
N SER A 117 -5.26 2.51 1.62
CA SER A 117 -4.94 1.75 0.40
C SER A 117 -3.84 2.41 -0.43
N LEU A 118 -3.84 3.75 -0.52
CA LEU A 118 -2.79 4.51 -1.20
C LEU A 118 -1.44 4.34 -0.50
N LEU A 119 -1.40 4.41 0.82
CA LEU A 119 -0.17 4.21 1.60
C LEU A 119 0.38 2.80 1.43
N ASP A 120 -0.50 1.78 1.35
CA ASP A 120 -0.12 0.41 1.07
C ASP A 120 0.51 0.27 -0.34
N GLN A 121 -0.08 0.90 -1.36
CA GLN A 121 0.49 0.94 -2.71
C GLN A 121 1.85 1.66 -2.75
N ILE A 122 1.98 2.79 -2.06
CA ILE A 122 3.24 3.55 -1.96
C ILE A 122 4.33 2.69 -1.30
N GLY A 123 3.99 1.97 -0.23
CA GLY A 123 4.92 1.12 0.50
C GLY A 123 5.42 -0.08 -0.32
N ARG A 124 4.56 -0.62 -1.17
CA ARG A 124 4.85 -1.82 -2.00
C ARG A 124 5.42 -1.51 -3.38
N THR A 125 5.40 -0.26 -3.83
CA THR A 125 5.90 0.05 -5.17
C THR A 125 7.42 -0.06 -5.25
N ASP A 126 7.92 -0.67 -6.34
CA ASP A 126 9.35 -0.79 -6.62
C ASP A 126 9.93 0.48 -7.26
N SER A 127 9.08 1.38 -7.79
CA SER A 127 9.53 2.63 -8.41
C SER A 127 9.67 3.73 -7.36
N ASP A 128 10.91 4.16 -7.12
CA ASP A 128 11.21 5.26 -6.22
C ASP A 128 10.67 6.59 -6.74
N GLU A 129 10.76 6.84 -8.04
CA GLU A 129 10.25 8.06 -8.68
C GLU A 129 8.73 8.19 -8.52
N LEU A 130 7.99 7.07 -8.68
CA LEU A 130 6.55 7.07 -8.48
C LEU A 130 6.18 7.30 -7.02
N ARG A 131 6.92 6.67 -6.10
CA ARG A 131 6.75 6.84 -4.66
C ARG A 131 6.97 8.29 -4.25
N GLU A 132 8.12 8.87 -4.63
CA GLU A 132 8.44 10.27 -4.37
C GLU A 132 7.37 11.21 -4.93
N TYR A 133 6.94 10.98 -6.18
CA TYR A 133 5.91 11.78 -6.82
C TYR A 133 4.59 11.80 -6.04
N ILE A 134 4.12 10.62 -5.60
CA ILE A 134 2.86 10.53 -4.86
C ILE A 134 3.01 11.20 -3.49
N ILE A 135 4.10 10.92 -2.76
CA ILE A 135 4.36 11.54 -1.45
C ILE A 135 4.46 13.06 -1.59
N LYS A 136 5.11 13.56 -2.65
CA LYS A 136 5.18 14.99 -2.96
C LYS A 136 3.80 15.61 -3.20
N LYS A 137 2.87 14.89 -3.81
CA LYS A 137 1.48 15.37 -3.97
C LYS A 137 0.75 15.49 -2.63
N LEU A 138 0.95 14.51 -1.74
CA LEU A 138 0.40 14.58 -0.38
C LEU A 138 1.05 15.74 0.43
N ALA A 139 2.36 15.90 0.34
CA ALA A 139 3.09 17.01 0.93
C ALA A 139 2.55 18.37 0.46
N ALA A 140 2.24 18.53 -0.83
CA ALA A 140 1.71 19.77 -1.38
C ALA A 140 0.30 20.12 -0.85
N VAL A 141 -0.49 19.15 -0.41
CA VAL A 141 -1.77 19.40 0.27
C VAL A 141 -1.51 19.99 1.64
N ILE A 142 -0.61 19.40 2.43
CA ILE A 142 -0.25 19.87 3.76
C ILE A 142 0.38 21.28 3.68
N TRP A 143 1.24 21.54 2.69
CA TRP A 143 1.83 22.86 2.48
C TRP A 143 0.81 23.98 2.23
N ARG A 144 -0.30 23.66 1.59
CA ARG A 144 -1.38 24.64 1.38
C ARG A 144 -2.06 25.03 2.70
N GLU A 145 -2.09 24.13 3.65
CA GLU A 145 -2.68 24.34 4.98
C GLU A 145 -1.67 25.02 5.94
N HIS A 146 -0.36 24.89 5.65
CA HIS A 146 0.75 25.39 6.47
C HIS A 146 1.72 26.25 5.65
N PRO A 147 1.32 27.48 5.22
CA PRO A 147 2.13 28.34 4.36
C PRO A 147 3.41 28.85 5.03
N GLU A 148 3.51 28.80 6.35
CA GLU A 148 4.68 29.16 7.16
C GLU A 148 5.83 28.15 7.04
N VAL A 149 5.56 26.92 6.65
CA VAL A 149 6.52 25.84 6.56
C VAL A 149 7.47 26.05 5.37
N LYS A 150 8.76 26.04 5.61
CA LYS A 150 9.82 26.20 4.58
C LYS A 150 10.33 24.87 4.02
N THR A 151 10.51 23.91 4.92
CA THR A 151 10.97 22.57 4.55
C THR A 151 10.11 21.51 5.22
N MET A 152 9.99 20.38 4.57
CA MET A 152 9.18 19.27 5.05
C MET A 152 9.92 17.96 4.78
N ARG A 153 10.00 17.13 5.82
CA ARG A 153 10.49 15.75 5.67
C ARG A 153 9.31 14.78 5.74
N ALA A 154 9.18 13.96 4.72
CA ALA A 154 8.19 12.89 4.66
C ALA A 154 8.86 11.55 4.97
N SER A 155 8.42 10.87 6.00
CA SER A 155 8.95 9.58 6.44
C SER A 155 7.88 8.52 6.31
N LEU A 156 8.13 7.50 5.47
CA LEU A 156 7.28 6.32 5.31
C LEU A 156 7.85 5.18 6.14
N ALA A 157 7.07 4.69 7.09
CA ALA A 157 7.43 3.56 7.94
C ALA A 157 6.44 2.41 7.79
N GLN A 158 6.93 1.19 7.94
CA GLN A 158 6.10 0.00 8.09
C GLN A 158 5.75 -0.22 9.56
N VAL A 159 4.48 -0.49 9.82
CA VAL A 159 4.00 -0.84 11.16
C VAL A 159 4.16 -2.34 11.36
N VAL A 160 5.09 -2.74 12.21
CA VAL A 160 5.33 -4.16 12.52
C VAL A 160 4.57 -4.52 13.79
N GLN A 161 3.57 -5.38 13.63
CA GLN A 161 2.76 -5.86 14.73
C GLN A 161 3.56 -6.86 15.60
N PRO A 162 3.41 -6.83 16.92
CA PRO A 162 4.00 -7.84 17.78
C PRO A 162 3.35 -9.21 17.53
N THR A 163 4.11 -10.28 17.75
CA THR A 163 3.51 -11.61 17.81
C THR A 163 2.56 -11.71 19.00
N ILE A 164 1.64 -12.69 19.00
CA ILE A 164 0.72 -12.90 20.13
C ILE A 164 1.51 -13.05 21.44
N ALA A 165 2.58 -13.84 21.44
CA ALA A 165 3.43 -14.02 22.62
C ALA A 165 4.18 -12.75 23.05
N ASP A 166 4.50 -11.85 22.13
CA ASP A 166 5.11 -10.56 22.43
C ASP A 166 4.07 -9.58 22.99
N TYR A 167 2.87 -9.57 22.41
CA TYR A 167 1.76 -8.75 22.89
C TYR A 167 1.36 -9.13 24.32
N GLU A 168 1.27 -10.43 24.64
CA GLU A 168 1.01 -10.92 25.99
C GLU A 168 2.11 -10.52 27.00
N ARG A 169 3.34 -10.30 26.53
CA ARG A 169 4.47 -9.76 27.31
C ARG A 169 4.49 -8.23 27.39
N GLY A 170 3.45 -7.57 26.87
CA GLY A 170 3.31 -6.10 26.90
C GLY A 170 4.12 -5.36 25.84
N LYS A 171 4.63 -6.04 24.78
CA LYS A 171 5.29 -5.36 23.68
C LYS A 171 4.24 -4.67 22.79
N ALA A 172 4.50 -3.41 22.45
CA ALA A 172 3.70 -2.64 21.51
C ALA A 172 4.15 -2.84 20.07
N GLU A 173 3.35 -2.32 19.12
CA GLU A 173 3.76 -2.18 17.72
C GLU A 173 5.05 -1.35 17.61
N ARG A 174 5.84 -1.64 16.59
CA ARG A 174 7.05 -0.87 16.26
C ARG A 174 6.98 -0.33 14.86
N TYR A 175 7.71 0.75 14.60
CA TYR A 175 7.78 1.39 13.29
C TYR A 175 9.17 1.15 12.70
N GLU A 176 9.22 0.55 11.51
CA GLU A 176 10.45 0.39 10.74
C GLU A 176 10.46 1.41 9.60
N LEU A 177 11.38 2.38 9.67
CA LEU A 177 11.54 3.40 8.63
C LEU A 177 11.99 2.73 7.33
N LEU A 178 11.22 2.94 6.25
CA LEU A 178 11.56 2.42 4.93
C LEU A 178 12.16 3.50 4.04
N TYR A 179 11.51 4.67 3.97
CA TYR A 179 11.88 5.75 3.05
C TYR A 179 11.71 7.10 3.74
N ALA A 180 12.58 8.05 3.37
CA ALA A 180 12.46 9.45 3.78
C ALA A 180 12.78 10.37 2.59
N TYR A 181 11.97 11.42 2.42
CA TYR A 181 12.09 12.41 1.36
C TYR A 181 12.06 13.80 1.96
N ASP A 182 13.02 14.65 1.56
CA ASP A 182 13.09 16.05 1.99
C ASP A 182 12.57 16.96 0.86
N PHE A 183 11.61 17.79 1.16
CA PHE A 183 11.00 18.75 0.24
C PHE A 183 11.26 20.20 0.70
N SER A 184 11.47 21.11 -0.27
CA SER A 184 11.56 22.54 -0.01
C SER A 184 10.76 23.33 -1.05
N LEU A 185 10.13 24.43 -0.64
CA LEU A 185 9.36 25.30 -1.54
C LEU A 185 10.23 25.96 -2.63
N ALA A 186 11.49 26.22 -2.34
CA ALA A 186 12.43 26.86 -3.29
C ALA A 186 12.72 26.00 -4.53
N SER A 187 12.65 24.67 -4.42
CA SER A 187 12.93 23.77 -5.54
C SER A 187 11.79 23.71 -6.57
N GLU A 188 10.57 24.11 -6.21
CA GLU A 188 9.40 24.05 -7.06
C GLU A 188 9.19 25.31 -7.90
N SER A 189 9.56 26.46 -7.38
CA SER A 189 9.55 27.71 -8.14
C SER A 189 10.63 27.77 -9.23
N ALA A 190 11.81 27.18 -9.00
CA ALA A 190 12.87 27.10 -9.99
C ALA A 190 12.52 26.19 -11.19
N LYS A 191 11.73 25.12 -10.99
CA LYS A 191 11.26 24.26 -12.08
C LYS A 191 10.12 24.86 -12.94
N ARG A 192 9.34 25.79 -12.40
CA ARG A 192 8.28 26.48 -13.15
C ARG A 192 8.74 27.70 -13.96
N SER A 193 9.87 28.28 -13.60
CA SER A 193 10.46 29.42 -14.34
C SER A 193 11.39 29.00 -15.49
N GLY A 194 11.61 27.73 -15.71
CA GLY A 194 12.46 27.16 -16.75
C GLY A 194 11.70 26.44 -17.89
N GLN A 195 10.36 26.61 -18.00
CA GLN A 195 9.54 26.16 -19.13
C GLN A 195 8.96 27.43 -19.88
#